data_0abd4b0cef6297f5d331eb38f778333f
#
_entry.id   0abd4b0cef6297f5d331eb38f778333f
#
_cell.length_a   1.000
_cell.length_b   1.000
_cell.length_c   1.000
_cell.angle_alpha   90.00
_cell.angle_beta   90.00
_cell.angle_gamma   90.00
#
_symmetry.space_group_name_H-M   'P 1'
#
loop_
_entity.id
_entity.type
_entity.pdbx_description
1 polymer ?
#
loop_
_entity_poly.entity_id
_entity_poly.type
_entity_poly.pdbx_seq_one_letter_code
_entity_poly.pdbx_strand_id
1 'polypeptide(L)'
;MRKVRTITEAIVGLMIASMPFSAEARQWSLKDCIDYALANNISLQKTRLQAQSAHEDYLQSKAALLPSLSASTNQNVNYTPWVANGISGDGYSKASIDKVYYNGTYSVMGNYTLYDGGKRQAQVKLNKLVGEAAQLDSATQAAKLQEQIAQLYVQILYSTEAINVNQESYQSSLENENRGKEMVKIGKMSKADLAQLTAQRAQDEYNIVEAKNNVRNYKRQLKELLQITDEEAFDVVMPNTTEAMALAEIPALQSVYTAALDRRPEMKVYQNQLAQNDLDVKIAKAGKLPTIGLNAGLSTSTTSMNTNSWGSQIKNNFNVGGGFSVSIPLFDNRQTKTAVNKACIQQQQILLDMKNEQTQLYSTIENYWLQANTNQSQYQAAKVSRESAQESYNLLSEQFRLGLKNIVELRTGKDNLLRAQQNELQAKYLAILNLDMLKFYQQGRIL
;
A
#
# COMPACT_ATOMS: atom_id res chain seq x y z
N MET A 1 -52.84 11.73 17.45
CA MET A 1 -52.39 11.69 18.85
C MET A 1 -51.33 10.58 18.97
N ARG A 2 -50.08 10.92 18.98
CA ARG A 2 -48.98 10.01 19.33
C ARG A 2 -47.96 10.77 20.14
N LYS A 3 -47.72 10.27 21.35
CA LYS A 3 -46.94 10.86 22.44
C LYS A 3 -45.47 11.01 22.04
N VAL A 4 -44.97 12.24 22.11
CA VAL A 4 -43.56 12.58 22.15
C VAL A 4 -43.06 12.24 23.56
N ARG A 5 -42.13 11.33 23.68
CA ARG A 5 -41.38 11.04 24.92
C ARG A 5 -40.14 11.95 24.93
N THR A 6 -40.17 12.88 25.81
CA THR A 6 -39.00 13.68 26.20
C THR A 6 -38.05 12.80 27.01
N ILE A 7 -36.80 12.68 26.50
CA ILE A 7 -35.68 12.07 27.22
C ILE A 7 -35.00 13.22 27.97
N THR A 8 -35.10 13.18 29.27
CA THR A 8 -34.40 14.07 30.21
C THR A 8 -32.96 13.56 30.35
N GLU A 9 -32.00 14.34 29.89
CA GLU A 9 -30.57 14.05 30.07
C GLU A 9 -30.17 14.34 31.52
N ALA A 10 -29.75 13.30 32.22
CA ALA A 10 -29.08 13.41 33.50
C ALA A 10 -27.58 13.70 33.24
N ILE A 11 -27.16 14.95 33.42
CA ILE A 11 -25.76 15.35 33.46
C ILE A 11 -25.18 14.87 34.78
N VAL A 12 -24.46 13.75 34.75
CA VAL A 12 -23.55 13.34 35.81
C VAL A 12 -22.20 13.98 35.57
N GLY A 13 -21.91 15.06 36.31
CA GLY A 13 -20.62 15.69 36.32
C GLY A 13 -19.55 14.75 36.88
N LEU A 14 -18.72 14.19 36.00
CA LEU A 14 -17.49 13.47 36.37
C LEU A 14 -16.40 14.51 36.54
N MET A 15 -16.06 14.89 37.77
CA MET A 15 -14.81 15.59 38.08
C MET A 15 -13.66 14.65 37.77
N ILE A 16 -13.07 14.82 36.59
CA ILE A 16 -11.77 14.23 36.27
C ILE A 16 -10.71 15.07 36.98
N ALA A 17 -10.19 14.52 38.09
CA ALA A 17 -8.99 15.05 38.72
C ALA A 17 -7.88 15.09 37.67
N SER A 18 -7.43 16.27 37.28
CA SER A 18 -6.26 16.51 36.44
C SER A 18 -5.02 16.14 37.23
N MET A 19 -4.66 14.87 37.27
CA MET A 19 -3.29 14.50 37.57
C MET A 19 -2.42 14.97 36.42
N PRO A 20 -1.28 15.65 36.66
CA PRO A 20 -0.30 15.90 35.61
C PRO A 20 0.26 14.52 35.21
N PHE A 21 -0.28 13.93 34.15
CA PHE A 21 0.37 12.86 33.45
C PHE A 21 1.65 13.47 32.88
N SER A 22 2.80 13.17 33.49
CA SER A 22 4.07 13.27 32.80
C SER A 22 3.89 12.40 31.56
N ALA A 23 3.74 13.01 30.40
CA ALA A 23 3.69 12.30 29.15
C ALA A 23 5.09 11.70 28.90
N GLU A 24 5.37 10.55 29.55
CA GLU A 24 6.47 9.71 29.09
C GLU A 24 6.18 9.38 27.63
N ALA A 25 7.12 9.69 26.76
CA ALA A 25 7.04 9.39 25.35
C ALA A 25 6.66 7.90 25.21
N ARG A 26 5.54 7.64 24.55
CA ARG A 26 5.13 6.25 24.27
C ARG A 26 6.24 5.59 23.48
N GLN A 27 6.88 4.59 24.07
CA GLN A 27 7.91 3.80 23.43
C GLN A 27 7.24 2.74 22.53
N TRP A 28 7.62 2.76 21.27
CA TRP A 28 7.07 1.86 20.25
C TRP A 28 8.06 0.73 19.94
N SER A 29 7.67 -0.52 20.14
CA SER A 29 8.42 -1.66 19.62
C SER A 29 8.23 -1.78 18.09
N LEU A 30 9.10 -2.53 17.42
CA LEU A 30 8.94 -2.82 16.00
C LEU A 30 7.58 -3.44 15.70
N LYS A 31 7.14 -4.38 16.54
CA LYS A 31 5.83 -5.01 16.43
C LYS A 31 4.69 -4.01 16.59
N ASP A 32 4.75 -3.11 17.59
CA ASP A 32 3.72 -2.09 17.78
C ASP A 32 3.63 -1.15 16.57
N CYS A 33 4.78 -0.77 16.00
CA CYS A 33 4.82 0.04 14.78
C CYS A 33 4.14 -0.69 13.61
N ILE A 34 4.46 -1.97 13.40
CA ILE A 34 3.86 -2.77 12.33
C ILE A 34 2.35 -2.93 12.55
N ASP A 35 1.91 -3.34 13.73
CA ASP A 35 0.49 -3.57 14.03
C ASP A 35 -0.32 -2.28 13.87
N TYR A 36 0.22 -1.15 14.35
CA TYR A 36 -0.43 0.15 14.21
C TYR A 36 -0.51 0.61 12.75
N ALA A 37 0.58 0.47 11.99
CA ALA A 37 0.60 0.83 10.58
C ALA A 37 -0.37 -0.02 9.76
N LEU A 38 -0.43 -1.33 10.00
CA LEU A 38 -1.37 -2.23 9.34
C LEU A 38 -2.84 -1.86 9.62
N ALA A 39 -3.12 -1.26 10.79
CA ALA A 39 -4.46 -0.78 11.14
C ALA A 39 -4.77 0.60 10.53
N ASN A 40 -3.81 1.52 10.52
CA ASN A 40 -4.07 2.95 10.31
C ASN A 40 -3.52 3.52 9.00
N ASN A 41 -2.59 2.82 8.30
CA ASN A 41 -1.99 3.36 7.08
C ASN A 41 -3.03 3.60 5.99
N ILE A 42 -3.14 4.84 5.52
CA ILE A 42 -4.17 5.29 4.55
C ILE A 42 -4.04 4.53 3.22
N SER A 43 -2.80 4.29 2.75
CA SER A 43 -2.59 3.56 1.49
C SER A 43 -3.12 2.13 1.59
N LEU A 44 -2.87 1.46 2.71
CA LEU A 44 -3.41 0.11 2.96
C LEU A 44 -4.93 0.10 3.13
N GLN A 45 -5.50 1.10 3.82
CA GLN A 45 -6.96 1.25 3.92
C GLN A 45 -7.59 1.44 2.53
N LYS A 46 -6.96 2.24 1.66
CA LYS A 46 -7.42 2.43 0.27
C LYS A 46 -7.45 1.11 -0.51
N THR A 47 -6.41 0.27 -0.41
CA THR A 47 -6.41 -1.03 -1.08
C THR A 47 -7.47 -1.98 -0.52
N ARG A 48 -7.75 -1.93 0.79
CA ARG A 48 -8.87 -2.69 1.40
C ARG A 48 -10.23 -2.24 0.89
N LEU A 49 -10.44 -0.92 0.72
CA LEU A 49 -11.68 -0.40 0.11
C LEU A 49 -11.80 -0.80 -1.36
N GLN A 50 -10.69 -0.86 -2.11
CA GLN A 50 -10.69 -1.40 -3.47
C GLN A 50 -11.09 -2.87 -3.51
N ALA A 51 -10.64 -3.68 -2.54
CA ALA A 51 -11.08 -5.07 -2.42
C ALA A 51 -12.57 -5.20 -2.08
N GLN A 52 -13.11 -4.29 -1.25
CA GLN A 52 -14.56 -4.22 -0.98
C GLN A 52 -15.34 -3.84 -2.26
N SER A 53 -14.85 -2.85 -3.02
CA SER A 53 -15.48 -2.48 -4.31
C SER A 53 -15.50 -3.65 -5.29
N ALA A 54 -14.39 -4.38 -5.43
CA ALA A 54 -14.34 -5.56 -6.28
C ALA A 54 -15.27 -6.70 -5.79
N HIS A 55 -15.52 -6.78 -4.48
CA HIS A 55 -16.54 -7.70 -3.93
C HIS A 55 -17.96 -7.29 -4.33
N GLU A 56 -18.29 -6.00 -4.36
CA GLU A 56 -19.60 -5.51 -4.85
C GLU A 56 -19.77 -5.83 -6.35
N ASP A 57 -18.70 -5.68 -7.17
CA ASP A 57 -18.72 -6.07 -8.57
C ASP A 57 -19.00 -7.58 -8.75
N TYR A 58 -18.45 -8.41 -7.85
CA TYR A 58 -18.79 -9.83 -7.82
C TYR A 58 -20.27 -10.07 -7.49
N LEU A 59 -20.81 -9.39 -6.48
CA LEU A 59 -22.23 -9.49 -6.11
C LEU A 59 -23.13 -9.01 -7.24
N GLN A 60 -22.77 -7.90 -7.91
CA GLN A 60 -23.48 -7.41 -9.09
C GLN A 60 -23.47 -8.44 -10.22
N SER A 61 -22.32 -9.08 -10.47
CA SER A 61 -22.25 -10.12 -11.51
C SER A 61 -23.11 -11.34 -11.21
N LYS A 62 -23.28 -11.70 -9.94
CA LYS A 62 -24.25 -12.73 -9.51
C LYS A 62 -25.69 -12.30 -9.75
N ALA A 63 -26.01 -11.06 -9.39
CA ALA A 63 -27.33 -10.48 -9.61
C ALA A 63 -27.69 -10.41 -11.11
N ALA A 64 -26.69 -10.23 -11.99
CA ALA A 64 -26.87 -10.26 -13.44
C ALA A 64 -27.32 -11.62 -13.99
N LEU A 65 -27.31 -12.70 -13.20
CA LEU A 65 -27.90 -13.97 -13.53
C LEU A 65 -29.44 -13.99 -13.35
N LEU A 66 -29.98 -13.01 -12.62
CA LEU A 66 -31.41 -12.85 -12.38
C LEU A 66 -32.09 -12.00 -13.48
N PRO A 67 -33.41 -12.05 -13.60
CA PRO A 67 -34.13 -11.14 -14.46
C PRO A 67 -34.00 -9.70 -14.04
N SER A 68 -33.88 -8.77 -14.98
CA SER A 68 -34.01 -7.34 -14.74
C SER A 68 -35.44 -6.87 -14.95
N LEU A 69 -35.90 -5.94 -14.12
CA LEU A 69 -37.20 -5.28 -14.22
C LEU A 69 -37.00 -3.78 -14.26
N SER A 70 -37.60 -3.12 -15.25
CA SER A 70 -37.51 -1.66 -15.36
C SER A 70 -38.89 -1.08 -15.67
N ALA A 71 -39.19 0.07 -15.10
CA ALA A 71 -40.35 0.89 -15.47
C ALA A 71 -39.84 2.16 -16.16
N SER A 72 -40.48 2.51 -17.25
CA SER A 72 -40.15 3.73 -18.00
C SER A 72 -41.40 4.47 -18.44
N THR A 73 -41.29 5.78 -18.50
CA THR A 73 -42.28 6.65 -19.14
C THR A 73 -41.55 7.58 -20.08
N ASN A 74 -42.10 7.79 -21.23
CA ASN A 74 -41.60 8.75 -22.20
C ASN A 74 -42.76 9.70 -22.59
N GLN A 75 -42.53 10.98 -22.43
CA GLN A 75 -43.50 12.04 -22.64
C GLN A 75 -42.95 12.97 -23.71
N ASN A 76 -43.61 13.03 -24.87
CA ASN A 76 -43.19 13.86 -25.98
C ASN A 76 -44.24 14.89 -26.34
N VAL A 77 -43.81 16.12 -26.50
CA VAL A 77 -44.61 17.19 -27.13
C VAL A 77 -44.02 17.41 -28.53
N ASN A 78 -44.83 17.28 -29.53
CA ASN A 78 -44.38 17.44 -30.90
C ASN A 78 -45.08 18.62 -31.53
N TYR A 79 -44.34 19.40 -32.33
CA TYR A 79 -44.86 20.48 -33.15
C TYR A 79 -44.57 20.22 -34.61
N THR A 80 -45.66 20.13 -35.42
CA THR A 80 -45.57 19.84 -36.85
C THR A 80 -46.13 21.04 -37.64
N PRO A 81 -45.31 22.04 -37.95
CA PRO A 81 -45.78 23.32 -38.49
C PRO A 81 -46.44 23.25 -39.89
N TRP A 82 -46.05 22.24 -40.66
CA TRP A 82 -46.43 22.14 -42.06
C TRP A 82 -47.60 21.16 -42.33
N VAL A 83 -48.08 20.43 -41.34
CA VAL A 83 -49.18 19.50 -41.48
C VAL A 83 -50.51 20.25 -41.28
N ALA A 84 -51.26 20.43 -42.31
CA ALA A 84 -52.59 21.04 -42.27
C ALA A 84 -53.72 19.99 -42.20
N ASN A 85 -53.58 18.87 -42.93
CA ASN A 85 -54.57 17.80 -42.98
C ASN A 85 -53.86 16.44 -43.16
N GLY A 86 -54.31 15.41 -42.46
CA GLY A 86 -53.90 14.02 -42.64
C GLY A 86 -55.01 13.24 -43.37
N ILE A 87 -54.63 12.05 -43.84
CA ILE A 87 -55.59 11.08 -44.38
C ILE A 87 -55.87 10.04 -43.28
N SER A 88 -57.17 9.79 -43.01
CA SER A 88 -57.55 8.75 -42.05
C SER A 88 -57.11 7.35 -42.54
N GLY A 89 -56.94 6.39 -41.65
CA GLY A 89 -56.55 5.01 -41.99
C GLY A 89 -57.46 4.26 -42.93
N ASP A 90 -58.67 4.79 -43.24
CA ASP A 90 -59.58 4.28 -44.26
C ASP A 90 -59.26 4.78 -45.70
N GLY A 91 -58.26 5.73 -45.80
CA GLY A 91 -57.85 6.31 -47.09
C GLY A 91 -58.79 7.32 -47.72
N TYR A 92 -59.94 7.61 -47.09
CA TYR A 92 -61.04 8.41 -47.72
C TYR A 92 -61.38 9.67 -46.84
N SER A 93 -61.16 9.64 -45.56
CA SER A 93 -61.53 10.74 -44.65
C SER A 93 -60.36 11.69 -44.39
N LYS A 94 -60.57 12.98 -44.49
CA LYS A 94 -59.60 14.02 -44.06
C LYS A 94 -59.60 14.09 -42.53
N ALA A 95 -58.49 13.80 -41.89
CA ALA A 95 -58.34 14.01 -40.48
C ALA A 95 -57.60 15.32 -40.21
N SER A 96 -58.15 16.15 -39.30
CA SER A 96 -57.43 17.32 -38.78
C SER A 96 -56.36 16.80 -37.80
N ILE A 97 -55.14 17.21 -38.03
CA ILE A 97 -54.02 16.92 -37.12
C ILE A 97 -53.64 18.20 -36.39
N ASP A 98 -53.66 18.18 -35.08
CA ASP A 98 -53.20 19.32 -34.28
C ASP A 98 -51.71 19.58 -34.54
N LYS A 99 -51.38 20.86 -34.79
CA LYS A 99 -49.99 21.24 -35.02
C LYS A 99 -49.09 20.96 -33.80
N VAL A 100 -49.66 21.03 -32.61
CA VAL A 100 -49.01 20.65 -31.35
C VAL A 100 -49.76 19.48 -30.78
N TYR A 101 -49.05 18.39 -30.53
CA TYR A 101 -49.66 17.23 -29.92
C TYR A 101 -48.69 16.56 -28.92
N TYR A 102 -49.29 15.95 -27.94
CA TYR A 102 -48.64 15.26 -26.87
C TYR A 102 -48.77 13.74 -27.05
N ASN A 103 -47.68 13.00 -26.83
CA ASN A 103 -47.67 11.55 -26.73
C ASN A 103 -46.99 11.09 -25.45
N GLY A 104 -47.65 10.24 -24.69
CA GLY A 104 -47.11 9.58 -23.51
C GLY A 104 -47.07 8.08 -23.71
N THR A 105 -45.97 7.46 -23.36
CA THR A 105 -45.84 5.99 -23.24
C THR A 105 -45.42 5.63 -21.81
N TYR A 106 -46.00 4.55 -21.31
CA TYR A 106 -45.78 4.01 -20.00
C TYR A 106 -45.50 2.52 -20.15
N SER A 107 -44.39 2.02 -19.64
CA SER A 107 -44.06 0.61 -19.76
C SER A 107 -43.33 0.07 -18.52
N VAL A 108 -43.59 -1.21 -18.24
CA VAL A 108 -42.83 -2.04 -17.32
C VAL A 108 -42.32 -3.25 -18.09
N MET A 109 -41.00 -3.40 -18.16
CA MET A 109 -40.36 -4.44 -18.96
C MET A 109 -39.43 -5.30 -18.09
N GLY A 110 -39.60 -6.61 -18.18
CA GLY A 110 -38.71 -7.61 -17.61
C GLY A 110 -37.87 -8.27 -18.70
N ASN A 111 -36.55 -8.38 -18.47
CA ASN A 111 -35.64 -9.04 -19.40
C ASN A 111 -34.87 -10.13 -18.66
N TYR A 112 -34.76 -11.31 -19.29
CA TYR A 112 -33.98 -12.40 -18.73
C TYR A 112 -33.20 -13.12 -19.83
N THR A 113 -31.91 -13.21 -19.69
CA THR A 113 -31.09 -14.01 -20.61
C THR A 113 -31.09 -15.45 -20.13
N LEU A 114 -31.68 -16.35 -20.92
CA LEU A 114 -31.72 -17.79 -20.61
C LEU A 114 -30.36 -18.45 -20.88
N TYR A 115 -29.75 -18.10 -22.02
CA TYR A 115 -28.48 -18.68 -22.46
C TYR A 115 -27.64 -17.64 -23.20
N ASP A 116 -26.32 -17.61 -22.95
CA ASP A 116 -25.35 -16.70 -23.57
C ASP A 116 -23.99 -17.38 -23.82
N GLY A 117 -24.03 -18.71 -24.06
CA GLY A 117 -22.78 -19.47 -24.22
C GLY A 117 -21.99 -19.68 -22.93
N GLY A 118 -22.60 -19.44 -21.77
CA GLY A 118 -21.91 -19.50 -20.46
C GLY A 118 -21.10 -18.26 -20.12
N LYS A 119 -21.27 -17.17 -20.87
CA LYS A 119 -20.53 -15.91 -20.67
C LYS A 119 -20.75 -15.34 -19.26
N ARG A 120 -22.01 -15.21 -18.81
CA ARG A 120 -22.34 -14.65 -17.48
C ARG A 120 -21.82 -15.52 -16.35
N GLN A 121 -21.88 -16.86 -16.47
CA GLN A 121 -21.32 -17.76 -15.46
C GLN A 121 -19.79 -17.63 -15.37
N ALA A 122 -19.10 -17.47 -16.50
CA ALA A 122 -17.67 -17.21 -16.54
C ALA A 122 -17.34 -15.83 -15.95
N GLN A 123 -18.17 -14.80 -16.24
CA GLN A 123 -18.01 -13.45 -15.68
C GLN A 123 -18.13 -13.43 -14.14
N VAL A 124 -19.10 -14.19 -13.58
CA VAL A 124 -19.22 -14.33 -12.11
C VAL A 124 -17.96 -14.92 -11.50
N LYS A 125 -17.39 -15.96 -12.13
CA LYS A 125 -16.13 -16.56 -11.68
C LYS A 125 -14.96 -15.61 -11.83
N LEU A 126 -14.91 -14.87 -12.93
CA LEU A 126 -13.88 -13.84 -13.18
C LEU A 126 -13.93 -12.75 -12.10
N ASN A 127 -15.11 -12.18 -11.85
CA ASN A 127 -15.25 -11.12 -10.83
C ASN A 127 -14.94 -11.63 -9.41
N LYS A 128 -15.19 -12.92 -9.11
CA LYS A 128 -14.74 -13.54 -7.87
C LYS A 128 -13.21 -13.53 -7.77
N LEU A 129 -12.50 -13.94 -8.82
CA LEU A 129 -11.05 -13.94 -8.88
C LEU A 129 -10.47 -12.52 -8.83
N VAL A 130 -11.13 -11.54 -9.44
CA VAL A 130 -10.75 -10.11 -9.35
C VAL A 130 -10.84 -9.64 -7.89
N GLY A 131 -11.89 -10.01 -7.16
CA GLY A 131 -12.01 -9.72 -5.72
C GLY A 131 -10.91 -10.38 -4.89
N GLU A 132 -10.54 -11.63 -5.19
CA GLU A 132 -9.42 -12.33 -4.56
C GLU A 132 -8.07 -11.68 -4.89
N ALA A 133 -7.86 -11.23 -6.14
CA ALA A 133 -6.67 -10.48 -6.55
C ALA A 133 -6.53 -9.17 -5.76
N ALA A 134 -7.60 -8.40 -5.60
CA ALA A 134 -7.58 -7.17 -4.83
C ALA A 134 -7.22 -7.40 -3.34
N GLN A 135 -7.59 -8.55 -2.76
CA GLN A 135 -7.15 -8.93 -1.42
C GLN A 135 -5.64 -9.27 -1.39
N LEU A 136 -5.13 -9.96 -2.41
CA LEU A 136 -3.71 -10.26 -2.55
C LEU A 136 -2.88 -8.99 -2.76
N ASP A 137 -3.39 -8.01 -3.52
CA ASP A 137 -2.76 -6.70 -3.68
C ASP A 137 -2.66 -5.95 -2.34
N SER A 138 -3.72 -6.02 -1.53
CA SER A 138 -3.69 -5.47 -0.17
C SER A 138 -2.66 -6.18 0.71
N ALA A 139 -2.53 -7.51 0.60
CA ALA A 139 -1.51 -8.27 1.33
C ALA A 139 -0.09 -7.93 0.86
N THR A 140 0.10 -7.72 -0.45
CA THR A 140 1.37 -7.26 -1.04
C THR A 140 1.76 -5.88 -0.49
N GLN A 141 0.81 -4.95 -0.45
CA GLN A 141 1.05 -3.62 0.11
C GLN A 141 1.37 -3.68 1.61
N ALA A 142 0.69 -4.56 2.36
CA ALA A 142 0.97 -4.78 3.77
C ALA A 142 2.39 -5.34 4.00
N ALA A 143 2.85 -6.27 3.15
CA ALA A 143 4.21 -6.81 3.23
C ALA A 143 5.28 -5.74 2.94
N LYS A 144 5.08 -4.91 1.91
CA LYS A 144 5.97 -3.77 1.60
C LYS A 144 6.04 -2.76 2.73
N LEU A 145 4.91 -2.45 3.35
CA LEU A 145 4.84 -1.54 4.49
C LEU A 145 5.63 -2.07 5.70
N GLN A 146 5.51 -3.37 5.99
CA GLN A 146 6.29 -4.02 7.06
C GLN A 146 7.80 -3.92 6.80
N GLU A 147 8.23 -4.19 5.56
CA GLU A 147 9.64 -4.07 5.17
C GLU A 147 10.17 -2.64 5.35
N GLN A 148 9.44 -1.63 4.90
CA GLN A 148 9.82 -0.22 5.07
C GLN A 148 9.91 0.20 6.53
N ILE A 149 8.96 -0.24 7.36
CA ILE A 149 8.97 0.04 8.81
C ILE A 149 10.18 -0.60 9.46
N ALA A 150 10.51 -1.85 9.15
CA ALA A 150 11.65 -2.55 9.73
C ALA A 150 12.98 -1.87 9.35
N GLN A 151 13.14 -1.47 8.09
CA GLN A 151 14.32 -0.73 7.64
C GLN A 151 14.49 0.60 8.38
N LEU A 152 13.42 1.40 8.49
CA LEU A 152 13.47 2.67 9.23
C LEU A 152 13.68 2.47 10.72
N TYR A 153 13.06 1.45 11.32
CA TYR A 153 13.22 1.13 12.73
C TYR A 153 14.68 0.82 13.06
N VAL A 154 15.32 -0.06 12.28
CA VAL A 154 16.76 -0.39 12.47
C VAL A 154 17.64 0.82 12.21
N GLN A 155 17.29 1.68 11.24
CA GLN A 155 18.03 2.91 11.00
C GLN A 155 17.94 3.89 12.19
N ILE A 156 16.79 3.95 12.87
CA ILE A 156 16.65 4.75 14.12
C ILE A 156 17.52 4.16 15.23
N LEU A 157 17.52 2.84 15.40
CA LEU A 157 18.34 2.18 16.42
C LEU A 157 19.82 2.47 16.20
N TYR A 158 20.32 2.24 14.99
CA TYR A 158 21.69 2.56 14.59
C TYR A 158 22.05 4.03 14.89
N SER A 159 21.21 4.96 14.41
CA SER A 159 21.48 6.39 14.54
C SER A 159 21.41 6.87 16.00
N THR A 160 20.59 6.23 16.82
CA THR A 160 20.50 6.52 18.26
C THR A 160 21.75 6.07 19.01
N GLU A 161 22.27 4.87 18.71
CA GLU A 161 23.55 4.42 19.29
C GLU A 161 24.74 5.29 18.79
N ALA A 162 24.69 5.73 17.53
CA ALA A 162 25.72 6.63 16.99
C ALA A 162 25.78 7.98 17.74
N ILE A 163 24.68 8.46 18.34
CA ILE A 163 24.70 9.64 19.22
C ILE A 163 25.60 9.36 20.44
N ASN A 164 25.48 8.19 21.07
CA ASN A 164 26.28 7.83 22.24
C ASN A 164 27.77 7.79 21.89
N VAL A 165 28.13 7.17 20.77
CA VAL A 165 29.52 7.14 20.26
C VAL A 165 30.07 8.56 20.06
N ASN A 166 29.28 9.45 19.44
CA ASN A 166 29.71 10.86 19.25
C ASN A 166 29.79 11.63 20.59
N GLN A 167 28.92 11.33 21.55
CA GLN A 167 28.97 11.92 22.89
C GLN A 167 30.24 11.51 23.65
N GLU A 168 30.61 10.23 23.61
CA GLU A 168 31.86 9.73 24.18
C GLU A 168 33.10 10.43 23.55
N SER A 169 33.08 10.55 22.22
CA SER A 169 34.08 11.27 21.46
C SER A 169 34.18 12.74 21.91
N TYR A 170 33.03 13.43 22.04
CA TYR A 170 32.98 14.81 22.52
C TYR A 170 33.52 14.96 23.94
N GLN A 171 33.17 14.08 24.88
CA GLN A 171 33.67 14.11 26.25
C GLN A 171 35.20 13.99 26.28
N SER A 172 35.76 13.06 25.51
CA SER A 172 37.20 12.91 25.37
C SER A 172 37.87 14.18 24.81
N SER A 173 37.26 14.86 23.81
CA SER A 173 37.77 16.13 23.28
C SER A 173 37.69 17.27 24.31
N LEU A 174 36.62 17.33 25.08
CA LEU A 174 36.43 18.33 26.12
C LEU A 174 37.50 18.19 27.23
N GLU A 175 37.79 16.95 27.64
CA GLU A 175 38.85 16.67 28.59
C GLU A 175 40.24 17.10 28.06
N ASN A 176 40.53 16.77 26.79
CA ASN A 176 41.77 17.15 26.14
C ASN A 176 41.90 18.68 25.98
N GLU A 177 40.82 19.39 25.61
CA GLU A 177 40.81 20.87 25.56
C GLU A 177 41.06 21.47 26.93
N ASN A 178 40.39 21.00 28.00
CA ASN A 178 40.58 21.50 29.35
C ASN A 178 42.01 21.28 29.83
N ARG A 179 42.57 20.10 29.57
CA ARG A 179 44.00 19.82 29.86
C ARG A 179 44.91 20.74 29.07
N GLY A 180 44.62 20.96 27.78
CA GLY A 180 45.38 21.89 26.94
C GLY A 180 45.39 23.31 27.47
N LYS A 181 44.25 23.80 27.99
CA LYS A 181 44.16 25.12 28.65
C LYS A 181 45.13 25.25 29.85
N GLU A 182 45.17 24.20 30.67
CA GLU A 182 46.10 24.17 31.81
C GLU A 182 47.59 24.10 31.38
N MET A 183 47.88 23.30 30.33
CA MET A 183 49.23 23.19 29.76
C MET A 183 49.72 24.53 29.16
N VAL A 184 48.85 25.30 28.51
CA VAL A 184 49.17 26.64 28.00
C VAL A 184 49.47 27.61 29.14
N LYS A 185 48.67 27.58 30.25
CA LYS A 185 48.91 28.44 31.42
C LYS A 185 50.27 28.23 32.03
N ILE A 186 50.77 26.99 32.05
CA ILE A 186 52.08 26.65 32.60
C ILE A 186 53.21 26.64 31.56
N GLY A 187 52.92 27.11 30.33
CA GLY A 187 53.90 27.23 29.25
C GLY A 187 54.37 25.91 28.62
N LYS A 188 53.65 24.78 28.84
CA LYS A 188 54.00 23.46 28.30
C LYS A 188 53.32 23.15 26.95
N MET A 189 52.42 24.01 26.48
CA MET A 189 51.72 23.86 25.20
C MET A 189 51.58 25.20 24.48
N SER A 190 51.64 25.20 23.16
CA SER A 190 51.43 26.40 22.35
C SER A 190 49.94 26.78 22.29
N LYS A 191 49.64 28.08 22.08
CA LYS A 191 48.28 28.54 21.82
C LYS A 191 47.73 27.97 20.53
N ALA A 192 48.57 27.64 19.53
CA ALA A 192 48.19 27.02 18.28
C ALA A 192 47.69 25.59 18.52
N ASP A 193 48.34 24.81 19.34
CA ASP A 193 47.91 23.45 19.71
C ASP A 193 46.60 23.49 20.51
N LEU A 194 46.42 24.43 21.43
CA LEU A 194 45.15 24.60 22.12
C LEU A 194 44.02 24.94 21.15
N ALA A 195 44.29 25.80 20.14
CA ALA A 195 43.27 26.11 19.12
C ALA A 195 42.86 24.87 18.33
N GLN A 196 43.78 23.92 18.06
CA GLN A 196 43.45 22.64 17.42
C GLN A 196 42.55 21.74 18.30
N LEU A 197 42.82 21.66 19.62
CA LEU A 197 41.97 20.94 20.56
C LEU A 197 40.57 21.54 20.65
N THR A 198 40.47 22.87 20.67
CA THR A 198 39.19 23.59 20.66
C THR A 198 38.41 23.30 19.36
N ALA A 199 39.09 23.31 18.20
CA ALA A 199 38.47 22.99 16.91
C ALA A 199 37.97 21.55 16.88
N GLN A 200 38.72 20.58 17.43
CA GLN A 200 38.30 19.18 17.50
C GLN A 200 37.03 19.01 18.36
N ARG A 201 37.01 19.62 19.56
CA ARG A 201 35.83 19.59 20.43
C ARG A 201 34.59 20.18 19.71
N ALA A 202 34.77 21.31 19.03
CA ALA A 202 33.68 21.94 18.28
C ALA A 202 33.19 21.07 17.13
N GLN A 203 34.09 20.33 16.45
CA GLN A 203 33.72 19.37 15.41
C GLN A 203 32.91 18.19 16.00
N ASP A 204 33.32 17.68 17.16
CA ASP A 204 32.58 16.58 17.81
C ASP A 204 31.20 17.05 18.30
N GLU A 205 31.07 18.29 18.76
CA GLU A 205 29.77 18.89 19.10
C GLU A 205 28.85 19.00 17.88
N TYR A 206 29.40 19.41 16.73
CA TYR A 206 28.70 19.44 15.47
C TYR A 206 28.21 18.05 15.08
N ASN A 207 29.05 17.01 15.18
CA ASN A 207 28.70 15.64 14.87
C ASN A 207 27.53 15.10 15.73
N ILE A 208 27.47 15.51 17.02
CA ILE A 208 26.33 15.19 17.90
C ILE A 208 25.03 15.82 17.39
N VAL A 209 25.09 17.11 16.97
CA VAL A 209 23.90 17.80 16.44
C VAL A 209 23.42 17.15 15.18
N GLU A 210 24.32 16.78 14.27
CA GLU A 210 24.02 16.08 13.03
C GLU A 210 23.39 14.70 13.31
N ALA A 211 23.98 13.90 14.21
CA ALA A 211 23.45 12.60 14.59
C ALA A 211 22.02 12.71 15.18
N LYS A 212 21.80 13.69 16.07
CA LYS A 212 20.46 13.97 16.63
C LYS A 212 19.45 14.37 15.56
N ASN A 213 19.89 15.16 14.58
CA ASN A 213 19.01 15.54 13.46
C ASN A 213 18.65 14.33 12.59
N ASN A 214 19.59 13.43 12.34
CA ASN A 214 19.32 12.20 11.59
C ASN A 214 18.29 11.32 12.30
N VAL A 215 18.40 11.13 13.61
CA VAL A 215 17.40 10.40 14.41
C VAL A 215 16.02 11.05 14.29
N ARG A 216 15.93 12.39 14.42
CA ARG A 216 14.66 13.12 14.27
C ARG A 216 14.06 12.91 12.89
N ASN A 217 14.88 12.93 11.84
CA ASN A 217 14.40 12.74 10.48
C ASN A 217 13.88 11.32 10.25
N TYR A 218 14.59 10.28 10.73
CA TYR A 218 14.09 8.90 10.62
C TYR A 218 12.82 8.66 11.44
N LYS A 219 12.75 9.23 12.67
CA LYS A 219 11.50 9.19 13.46
C LYS A 219 10.34 9.87 12.73
N ARG A 220 10.59 11.02 12.07
CA ARG A 220 9.59 11.69 11.23
C ARG A 220 9.10 10.81 10.09
N GLN A 221 10.02 10.15 9.37
CA GLN A 221 9.66 9.23 8.29
C GLN A 221 8.87 8.03 8.81
N LEU A 222 9.23 7.49 9.98
CA LEU A 222 8.47 6.41 10.60
C LEU A 222 7.06 6.88 11.01
N LYS A 223 6.92 8.04 11.65
CA LYS A 223 5.61 8.65 11.97
C LYS A 223 4.75 8.84 10.71
N GLU A 224 5.34 9.22 9.58
CA GLU A 224 4.65 9.35 8.29
C GLU A 224 4.09 7.99 7.83
N LEU A 225 4.85 6.89 7.90
CA LEU A 225 4.34 5.55 7.58
C LEU A 225 3.25 5.09 8.56
N LEU A 226 3.36 5.46 9.83
CA LEU A 226 2.36 5.18 10.85
C LEU A 226 1.12 6.10 10.74
N GLN A 227 1.18 7.18 9.95
CA GLN A 227 0.13 8.22 9.87
C GLN A 227 -0.11 8.93 11.21
N ILE A 228 0.93 9.12 12.01
CA ILE A 228 0.90 9.84 13.28
C ILE A 228 1.23 11.32 13.01
N THR A 229 0.26 12.22 13.23
CA THR A 229 0.40 13.67 12.99
C THR A 229 0.40 14.50 14.27
N ASP A 230 0.13 13.88 15.42
CA ASP A 230 0.13 14.55 16.72
C ASP A 230 1.55 14.97 17.15
N GLU A 231 1.60 15.94 18.05
CA GLU A 231 2.86 16.46 18.61
C GLU A 231 3.36 15.62 19.82
N GLU A 232 2.67 14.52 20.15
CA GLU A 232 3.11 13.67 21.25
C GLU A 232 4.53 13.15 21.02
N ALA A 233 5.28 13.06 22.11
CA ALA A 233 6.65 12.58 22.07
C ALA A 233 6.68 11.13 21.58
N PHE A 234 7.27 10.92 20.41
CA PHE A 234 7.41 9.61 19.77
C PHE A 234 8.81 9.08 19.96
N ASP A 235 8.94 7.90 20.54
CA ASP A 235 10.21 7.21 20.68
C ASP A 235 10.06 5.71 20.38
N VAL A 236 11.20 5.07 20.04
CA VAL A 236 11.25 3.64 19.77
C VAL A 236 11.95 2.90 20.91
N VAL A 237 11.50 1.69 21.20
CA VAL A 237 12.16 0.80 22.15
C VAL A 237 13.54 0.44 21.60
N MET A 238 14.60 0.64 22.43
CA MET A 238 15.93 0.18 22.12
C MET A 238 16.10 -1.28 22.61
N PRO A 239 15.98 -2.28 21.73
CA PRO A 239 16.16 -3.66 22.14
C PRO A 239 17.64 -3.91 22.49
N ASN A 240 17.88 -4.80 23.42
CA ASN A 240 19.26 -5.23 23.70
C ASN A 240 19.76 -6.09 22.54
N THR A 241 20.44 -5.47 21.58
CA THR A 241 21.01 -6.14 20.42
C THR A 241 22.33 -6.81 20.80
N THR A 242 22.33 -8.13 20.80
CA THR A 242 23.51 -8.95 21.15
C THR A 242 24.36 -9.26 19.91
N GLU A 243 25.64 -9.58 20.15
CA GLU A 243 26.53 -10.12 19.11
C GLU A 243 25.98 -11.39 18.48
N ALA A 244 25.35 -12.26 19.29
CA ALA A 244 24.72 -13.50 18.81
C ALA A 244 23.61 -13.25 17.78
N MET A 245 22.90 -12.12 17.88
CA MET A 245 21.88 -11.74 16.88
C MET A 245 22.52 -11.33 15.55
N ALA A 246 23.62 -10.59 15.59
CA ALA A 246 24.34 -10.15 14.39
C ALA A 246 25.06 -11.33 13.68
N LEU A 247 25.54 -12.33 14.45
CA LEU A 247 26.27 -13.47 13.95
C LEU A 247 25.41 -14.75 13.86
N ALA A 248 24.07 -14.62 13.89
CA ALA A 248 23.17 -15.74 13.73
C ALA A 248 23.34 -16.39 12.34
N GLU A 249 23.03 -17.67 12.25
CA GLU A 249 23.17 -18.45 11.02
C GLU A 249 22.35 -17.85 9.88
N ILE A 250 22.99 -17.66 8.73
CA ILE A 250 22.36 -17.16 7.51
C ILE A 250 21.69 -18.35 6.81
N PRO A 251 20.36 -18.30 6.57
CA PRO A 251 19.67 -19.38 5.87
C PRO A 251 20.18 -19.55 4.44
N ALA A 252 20.15 -20.78 3.92
CA ALA A 252 20.56 -21.05 2.55
C ALA A 252 19.67 -20.27 1.55
N LEU A 253 20.28 -19.56 0.60
CA LEU A 253 19.61 -18.74 -0.41
C LEU A 253 18.45 -19.48 -1.09
N GLN A 254 18.70 -20.71 -1.54
CA GLN A 254 17.71 -21.51 -2.25
C GLN A 254 16.49 -21.88 -1.37
N SER A 255 16.71 -22.10 -0.07
CA SER A 255 15.64 -22.38 0.88
C SER A 255 14.71 -21.17 1.07
N VAL A 256 15.30 -19.97 1.20
CA VAL A 256 14.55 -18.71 1.33
C VAL A 256 13.75 -18.43 0.06
N TYR A 257 14.38 -18.57 -1.11
CA TYR A 257 13.73 -18.35 -2.40
C TYR A 257 12.56 -19.30 -2.64
N THR A 258 12.74 -20.60 -2.41
CA THR A 258 11.68 -21.59 -2.59
C THR A 258 10.49 -21.30 -1.66
N ALA A 259 10.76 -20.97 -0.40
CA ALA A 259 9.71 -20.60 0.55
C ALA A 259 8.98 -19.29 0.14
N ALA A 260 9.72 -18.31 -0.38
CA ALA A 260 9.15 -17.06 -0.87
C ALA A 260 8.25 -17.26 -2.09
N LEU A 261 8.63 -18.10 -3.05
CA LEU A 261 7.79 -18.43 -4.22
C LEU A 261 6.41 -18.99 -3.84
N ASP A 262 6.34 -19.77 -2.76
CA ASP A 262 5.08 -20.36 -2.31
C ASP A 262 4.23 -19.38 -1.46
N ARG A 263 4.88 -18.58 -0.61
CA ARG A 263 4.20 -17.80 0.43
C ARG A 263 3.90 -16.37 0.04
N ARG A 264 4.75 -15.75 -0.79
CA ARG A 264 4.64 -14.31 -1.09
C ARG A 264 3.35 -14.01 -1.87
N PRO A 265 2.59 -12.99 -1.43
CA PRO A 265 1.33 -12.64 -2.08
C PRO A 265 1.53 -12.20 -3.53
N GLU A 266 2.67 -11.61 -3.89
CA GLU A 266 2.99 -11.19 -5.25
C GLU A 266 2.96 -12.37 -6.23
N MET A 267 3.47 -13.54 -5.83
CA MET A 267 3.42 -14.74 -6.67
C MET A 267 2.00 -15.26 -6.85
N LYS A 268 1.18 -15.18 -5.81
CA LYS A 268 -0.22 -15.59 -5.85
C LYS A 268 -1.06 -14.67 -6.74
N VAL A 269 -0.70 -13.39 -6.86
CA VAL A 269 -1.34 -12.44 -7.79
C VAL A 269 -1.20 -12.96 -9.23
N TYR A 270 -0.02 -13.37 -9.67
CA TYR A 270 0.19 -13.90 -11.03
C TYR A 270 -0.56 -15.21 -11.29
N GLN A 271 -0.61 -16.12 -10.30
CA GLN A 271 -1.40 -17.34 -10.40
C GLN A 271 -2.90 -17.03 -10.56
N ASN A 272 -3.40 -16.07 -9.81
CA ASN A 272 -4.77 -15.60 -9.91
C ASN A 272 -5.04 -14.92 -11.28
N GLN A 273 -4.13 -14.09 -11.78
CA GLN A 273 -4.24 -13.46 -13.10
C GLN A 273 -4.28 -14.49 -14.25
N LEU A 274 -3.52 -15.57 -14.17
CA LEU A 274 -3.62 -16.68 -15.13
C LEU A 274 -4.99 -17.32 -15.10
N ALA A 275 -5.55 -17.58 -13.91
CA ALA A 275 -6.90 -18.14 -13.77
C ALA A 275 -7.98 -17.18 -14.27
N GLN A 276 -7.83 -15.86 -14.08
CA GLN A 276 -8.70 -14.84 -14.65
C GLN A 276 -8.65 -14.89 -16.18
N ASN A 277 -7.45 -14.92 -16.75
CA ASN A 277 -7.28 -14.94 -18.20
C ASN A 277 -7.84 -16.21 -18.85
N ASP A 278 -7.81 -17.35 -18.19
CA ASP A 278 -8.48 -18.57 -18.65
C ASP A 278 -10.00 -18.37 -18.76
N LEU A 279 -10.59 -17.57 -17.87
CA LEU A 279 -12.00 -17.19 -17.94
C LEU A 279 -12.26 -16.18 -19.05
N ASP A 280 -11.35 -15.22 -19.29
CA ASP A 280 -11.43 -14.27 -20.39
C ASP A 280 -11.43 -14.98 -21.74
N VAL A 281 -10.60 -16.03 -21.91
CA VAL A 281 -10.62 -16.88 -23.10
C VAL A 281 -11.99 -17.58 -23.26
N LYS A 282 -12.59 -18.05 -22.17
CA LYS A 282 -13.94 -18.66 -22.21
C LYS A 282 -15.01 -17.65 -22.57
N ILE A 283 -14.96 -16.46 -21.98
CA ILE A 283 -15.86 -15.34 -22.27
C ILE A 283 -15.75 -14.94 -23.74
N ALA A 284 -14.53 -14.81 -24.25
CA ALA A 284 -14.29 -14.49 -25.66
C ALA A 284 -14.85 -15.58 -26.59
N LYS A 285 -14.65 -16.86 -26.27
CA LYS A 285 -15.21 -18.01 -27.07
C LYS A 285 -16.72 -18.04 -27.07
N ALA A 286 -17.38 -17.61 -26.00
CA ALA A 286 -18.84 -17.56 -25.89
C ALA A 286 -19.47 -16.64 -26.95
N GLY A 287 -18.72 -15.65 -27.48
CA GLY A 287 -19.19 -14.80 -28.57
C GLY A 287 -19.52 -15.49 -29.88
N LYS A 288 -19.14 -16.77 -30.06
CA LYS A 288 -19.55 -17.62 -31.20
C LYS A 288 -20.83 -18.41 -30.96
N LEU A 289 -21.31 -18.45 -29.72
CA LEU A 289 -22.43 -19.25 -29.33
C LEU A 289 -23.72 -18.44 -29.43
N PRO A 290 -24.90 -19.12 -29.66
CA PRO A 290 -26.19 -18.43 -29.63
C PRO A 290 -26.45 -17.75 -28.30
N THR A 291 -27.22 -16.65 -28.32
CA THR A 291 -27.82 -16.04 -27.13
C THR A 291 -29.34 -16.22 -27.18
N ILE A 292 -29.94 -16.59 -26.06
CA ILE A 292 -31.37 -16.79 -25.91
C ILE A 292 -31.84 -15.85 -24.80
N GLY A 293 -32.77 -14.96 -25.16
CA GLY A 293 -33.37 -14.00 -24.22
C GLY A 293 -34.89 -14.26 -24.09
N LEU A 294 -35.40 -13.98 -22.92
CA LEU A 294 -36.81 -13.88 -22.60
C LEU A 294 -37.13 -12.44 -22.22
N ASN A 295 -38.18 -11.88 -22.78
CA ASN A 295 -38.72 -10.59 -22.40
C ASN A 295 -40.22 -10.69 -22.14
N ALA A 296 -40.70 -9.97 -21.14
CA ALA A 296 -42.10 -9.82 -20.81
C ALA A 296 -42.37 -8.42 -20.32
N GLY A 297 -43.54 -7.87 -20.63
CA GLY A 297 -43.83 -6.53 -20.18
C GLY A 297 -45.30 -6.13 -20.36
N LEU A 298 -45.61 -5.01 -19.74
CA LEU A 298 -46.85 -4.30 -19.95
C LEU A 298 -46.56 -2.91 -20.46
N SER A 299 -47.40 -2.40 -21.31
CA SER A 299 -47.29 -1.06 -21.84
C SER A 299 -48.67 -0.43 -22.08
N THR A 300 -48.69 0.87 -22.02
CA THR A 300 -49.86 1.65 -22.46
C THR A 300 -49.38 2.99 -23.02
N SER A 301 -50.27 3.65 -23.77
CA SER A 301 -49.95 4.95 -24.35
C SER A 301 -51.14 5.91 -24.30
N THR A 302 -50.84 7.17 -24.33
CA THR A 302 -51.82 8.28 -24.39
C THR A 302 -51.37 9.27 -25.45
N THR A 303 -52.34 9.95 -26.06
CA THR A 303 -52.10 11.02 -27.03
C THR A 303 -53.16 12.11 -26.92
N SER A 304 -52.77 13.35 -27.11
CA SER A 304 -53.74 14.46 -27.23
C SER A 304 -54.51 14.45 -28.53
N MET A 305 -54.10 13.67 -29.53
CA MET A 305 -54.79 13.49 -30.80
C MET A 305 -56.02 12.61 -30.71
N ASN A 306 -56.23 11.97 -29.56
CA ASN A 306 -57.41 11.13 -29.28
C ASN A 306 -58.34 11.84 -28.32
N THR A 307 -59.63 11.93 -28.67
CA THR A 307 -60.66 12.63 -27.87
C THR A 307 -61.09 11.90 -26.61
N ASN A 308 -60.71 10.62 -26.45
CA ASN A 308 -60.98 9.86 -25.25
C ASN A 308 -60.21 10.44 -24.05
N SER A 309 -60.82 10.38 -22.87
CA SER A 309 -60.16 10.79 -21.64
C SER A 309 -58.86 10.01 -21.40
N TRP A 310 -57.91 10.61 -20.73
CA TRP A 310 -56.61 9.99 -20.43
C TRP A 310 -56.76 8.61 -19.78
N GLY A 311 -57.66 8.47 -18.79
CA GLY A 311 -57.92 7.18 -18.13
C GLY A 311 -58.50 6.14 -19.09
N SER A 312 -59.34 6.52 -20.05
CA SER A 312 -59.87 5.64 -21.09
C SER A 312 -58.77 5.20 -22.04
N GLN A 313 -57.88 6.08 -22.43
CA GLN A 313 -56.74 5.74 -23.28
C GLN A 313 -55.78 4.76 -22.58
N ILE A 314 -55.44 4.99 -21.31
CA ILE A 314 -54.64 4.07 -20.52
C ILE A 314 -55.23 2.67 -20.52
N LYS A 315 -56.53 2.55 -20.32
CA LYS A 315 -57.23 1.29 -20.29
C LYS A 315 -57.30 0.62 -21.67
N ASN A 316 -57.62 1.37 -22.69
CA ASN A 316 -57.84 0.84 -24.04
C ASN A 316 -56.53 0.46 -24.74
N ASN A 317 -55.47 1.18 -24.45
CA ASN A 317 -54.14 0.92 -25.04
C ASN A 317 -53.28 -0.02 -24.16
N PHE A 318 -53.87 -0.56 -23.07
CA PHE A 318 -53.14 -1.45 -22.20
C PHE A 318 -52.80 -2.74 -22.92
N ASN A 319 -51.55 -3.09 -22.99
CA ASN A 319 -51.01 -4.26 -23.65
C ASN A 319 -50.10 -5.06 -22.69
N VAL A 320 -50.24 -6.37 -22.66
CA VAL A 320 -49.37 -7.32 -21.99
C VAL A 320 -48.78 -8.22 -23.05
N GLY A 321 -47.48 -8.24 -23.14
CA GLY A 321 -46.78 -9.05 -24.14
C GLY A 321 -45.55 -9.74 -23.54
N GLY A 322 -45.15 -10.82 -24.17
CA GLY A 322 -43.91 -11.55 -23.84
C GLY A 322 -43.41 -12.29 -25.08
N GLY A 323 -42.12 -12.52 -25.11
CA GLY A 323 -41.47 -13.17 -26.22
C GLY A 323 -40.11 -13.75 -25.83
N PHE A 324 -39.62 -14.63 -26.67
CA PHE A 324 -38.23 -15.06 -26.59
C PHE A 324 -37.50 -14.68 -27.88
N SER A 325 -36.22 -14.39 -27.76
CA SER A 325 -35.34 -14.07 -28.88
C SER A 325 -34.15 -15.04 -28.90
N VAL A 326 -33.81 -15.50 -30.11
CA VAL A 326 -32.60 -16.30 -30.34
C VAL A 326 -31.75 -15.53 -31.34
N SER A 327 -30.53 -15.21 -30.93
CA SER A 327 -29.54 -14.53 -31.79
C SER A 327 -28.35 -15.46 -32.01
N ILE A 328 -28.08 -15.80 -33.27
CA ILE A 328 -26.97 -16.68 -33.68
C ILE A 328 -26.02 -15.87 -34.54
N PRO A 329 -24.77 -15.59 -34.09
CA PRO A 329 -23.79 -14.87 -34.90
C PRO A 329 -23.28 -15.79 -36.01
N LEU A 330 -23.65 -15.52 -37.27
CA LEU A 330 -23.16 -16.26 -38.43
C LEU A 330 -21.83 -15.72 -38.95
N PHE A 331 -21.67 -14.40 -38.95
CA PHE A 331 -20.45 -13.70 -39.34
C PHE A 331 -20.28 -12.45 -38.50
N ASP A 332 -19.16 -12.36 -37.79
CA ASP A 332 -18.87 -11.31 -36.81
C ASP A 332 -17.67 -10.44 -37.19
N ASN A 333 -17.32 -10.34 -38.47
CA ASN A 333 -16.16 -9.57 -38.95
C ASN A 333 -14.86 -9.90 -38.19
N ARG A 334 -14.66 -11.17 -37.81
CA ARG A 334 -13.51 -11.67 -37.07
C ARG A 334 -13.43 -11.19 -35.62
N GLN A 335 -14.42 -10.51 -35.05
CA GLN A 335 -14.36 -9.95 -33.69
C GLN A 335 -14.04 -11.02 -32.64
N THR A 336 -14.78 -12.13 -32.63
CA THR A 336 -14.58 -13.24 -31.68
C THR A 336 -13.18 -13.87 -31.84
N LYS A 337 -12.76 -14.14 -33.09
CA LYS A 337 -11.45 -14.73 -33.35
C LYS A 337 -10.33 -13.81 -32.83
N THR A 338 -10.46 -12.50 -33.04
CA THR A 338 -9.50 -11.50 -32.55
C THR A 338 -9.51 -11.41 -31.04
N ALA A 339 -10.67 -11.44 -30.39
CA ALA A 339 -10.79 -11.43 -28.93
C ALA A 339 -10.13 -12.67 -28.30
N VAL A 340 -10.36 -13.87 -28.85
CA VAL A 340 -9.71 -15.09 -28.38
C VAL A 340 -8.19 -15.01 -28.55
N ASN A 341 -7.71 -14.57 -29.72
CA ASN A 341 -6.27 -14.45 -29.96
C ASN A 341 -5.62 -13.44 -29.01
N LYS A 342 -6.28 -12.29 -28.76
CA LYS A 342 -5.79 -11.30 -27.79
C LYS A 342 -5.73 -11.87 -26.38
N ALA A 343 -6.74 -12.62 -25.93
CA ALA A 343 -6.73 -13.28 -24.63
C ALA A 343 -5.60 -14.32 -24.53
N CYS A 344 -5.32 -15.09 -25.59
CA CYS A 344 -4.17 -16.03 -25.61
C CYS A 344 -2.82 -15.30 -25.58
N ILE A 345 -2.69 -14.15 -26.25
CA ILE A 345 -1.47 -13.32 -26.19
C ILE A 345 -1.30 -12.75 -24.78
N GLN A 346 -2.38 -12.29 -24.16
CA GLN A 346 -2.36 -11.80 -22.77
C GLN A 346 -1.90 -12.89 -21.79
N GLN A 347 -2.31 -14.14 -21.99
CA GLN A 347 -1.83 -15.26 -21.18
C GLN A 347 -0.31 -15.43 -21.28
N GLN A 348 0.25 -15.32 -22.49
CA GLN A 348 1.70 -15.37 -22.67
C GLN A 348 2.41 -14.20 -22.01
N GLN A 349 1.84 -13.00 -22.05
CA GLN A 349 2.37 -11.83 -21.35
C GLN A 349 2.39 -12.06 -19.84
N ILE A 350 1.30 -12.52 -19.25
CA ILE A 350 1.23 -12.83 -17.81
C ILE A 350 2.29 -13.85 -17.39
N LEU A 351 2.54 -14.88 -18.23
CA LEU A 351 3.59 -15.87 -17.96
C LEU A 351 4.99 -15.25 -17.98
N LEU A 352 5.24 -14.32 -18.91
CA LEU A 352 6.52 -13.60 -18.98
C LEU A 352 6.67 -12.63 -17.78
N ASP A 353 5.61 -11.92 -17.41
CA ASP A 353 5.59 -11.03 -16.25
C ASP A 353 5.84 -11.83 -14.95
N MET A 354 5.20 -12.99 -14.79
CA MET A 354 5.44 -13.89 -13.67
C MET A 354 6.91 -14.34 -13.61
N LYS A 355 7.50 -14.69 -14.75
CA LYS A 355 8.92 -15.07 -14.82
C LYS A 355 9.85 -13.91 -14.46
N ASN A 356 9.50 -12.71 -14.92
CA ASN A 356 10.24 -11.49 -14.58
C ASN A 356 10.19 -11.22 -13.07
N GLU A 357 9.01 -11.33 -12.46
CA GLU A 357 8.82 -11.15 -11.02
C GLU A 357 9.59 -12.20 -10.21
N GLN A 358 9.61 -13.46 -10.66
CA GLN A 358 10.43 -14.52 -10.04
C GLN A 358 11.92 -14.15 -10.07
N THR A 359 12.40 -13.56 -11.18
CA THR A 359 13.79 -13.11 -11.30
C THR A 359 14.07 -11.93 -10.38
N GLN A 360 13.16 -10.96 -10.27
CA GLN A 360 13.28 -9.82 -9.36
C GLN A 360 13.27 -10.26 -7.89
N LEU A 361 12.37 -11.18 -7.53
CA LEU A 361 12.30 -11.77 -6.21
C LEU A 361 13.61 -12.50 -5.85
N TYR A 362 14.14 -13.31 -6.77
CA TYR A 362 15.43 -13.96 -6.59
C TYR A 362 16.54 -12.94 -6.35
N SER A 363 16.64 -11.92 -7.19
CA SER A 363 17.66 -10.88 -7.08
C SER A 363 17.54 -10.09 -5.77
N THR A 364 16.33 -9.84 -5.30
CA THR A 364 16.10 -9.16 -4.02
C THR A 364 16.58 -10.03 -2.85
N ILE A 365 16.22 -11.29 -2.83
CA ILE A 365 16.64 -12.25 -1.78
C ILE A 365 18.14 -12.46 -1.83
N GLU A 366 18.72 -12.60 -3.03
CA GLU A 366 20.17 -12.73 -3.23
C GLU A 366 20.92 -11.51 -2.70
N ASN A 367 20.40 -10.30 -2.94
CA ASN A 367 20.99 -9.07 -2.43
C ASN A 367 21.00 -9.06 -0.88
N TYR A 368 19.88 -9.39 -0.22
CA TYR A 368 19.85 -9.51 1.25
C TYR A 368 20.79 -10.59 1.76
N TRP A 369 20.91 -11.73 1.04
CA TRP A 369 21.80 -12.82 1.40
C TRP A 369 23.27 -12.43 1.28
N LEU A 370 23.67 -11.76 0.19
CA LEU A 370 25.02 -11.24 -0.01
C LEU A 370 25.35 -10.18 1.04
N GLN A 371 24.42 -9.27 1.31
CA GLN A 371 24.61 -8.23 2.33
C GLN A 371 24.69 -8.83 3.73
N ALA A 372 23.91 -9.86 4.07
CA ALA A 372 24.01 -10.55 5.35
C ALA A 372 25.42 -11.16 5.56
N ASN A 373 25.93 -11.89 4.57
CA ASN A 373 27.28 -12.47 4.61
C ASN A 373 28.38 -11.39 4.72
N THR A 374 28.25 -10.34 3.90
CA THR A 374 29.20 -9.23 3.88
C THR A 374 29.22 -8.49 5.24
N ASN A 375 28.02 -8.12 5.74
CA ASN A 375 27.92 -7.37 6.98
C ASN A 375 28.34 -8.17 8.21
N GLN A 376 28.11 -9.50 8.24
CA GLN A 376 28.66 -10.35 9.30
C GLN A 376 30.19 -10.38 9.27
N SER A 377 30.78 -10.55 8.10
CA SER A 377 32.24 -10.52 7.95
C SER A 377 32.82 -9.15 8.32
N GLN A 378 32.16 -8.06 7.88
CA GLN A 378 32.54 -6.69 8.25
C GLN A 378 32.40 -6.44 9.74
N TYR A 379 31.35 -6.95 10.40
CA TYR A 379 31.16 -6.81 11.83
C TYR A 379 32.28 -7.48 12.62
N GLN A 380 32.66 -8.69 12.26
CA GLN A 380 33.80 -9.40 12.91
C GLN A 380 35.12 -8.63 12.75
N ALA A 381 35.41 -8.16 11.53
CA ALA A 381 36.61 -7.36 11.27
C ALA A 381 36.58 -5.99 11.97
N ALA A 382 35.43 -5.30 11.96
CA ALA A 382 35.26 -4.01 12.61
C ALA A 382 35.37 -4.10 14.13
N LYS A 383 34.91 -5.19 14.75
CA LYS A 383 35.07 -5.45 16.19
C LYS A 383 36.54 -5.50 16.58
N VAL A 384 37.36 -6.28 15.86
CA VAL A 384 38.81 -6.36 16.09
C VAL A 384 39.48 -5.00 15.85
N SER A 385 39.06 -4.30 14.77
CA SER A 385 39.58 -2.96 14.46
C SER A 385 39.25 -1.95 15.57
N ARG A 386 38.04 -1.95 16.12
CA ARG A 386 37.61 -1.09 17.20
C ARG A 386 38.43 -1.39 18.49
N GLU A 387 38.61 -2.67 18.84
CA GLU A 387 39.40 -3.07 20.00
C GLU A 387 40.85 -2.58 19.88
N SER A 388 41.49 -2.80 18.73
CA SER A 388 42.85 -2.34 18.47
C SER A 388 42.97 -0.82 18.43
N ALA A 389 42.00 -0.12 17.82
CA ALA A 389 41.96 1.33 17.77
C ALA A 389 41.76 1.96 19.18
N GLN A 390 40.94 1.31 20.01
CA GLN A 390 40.72 1.72 21.41
C GLN A 390 42.02 1.61 22.22
N GLU A 391 42.72 0.49 22.12
CA GLU A 391 44.00 0.28 22.82
C GLU A 391 45.04 1.31 22.34
N SER A 392 45.16 1.48 21.01
CA SER A 392 46.09 2.48 20.43
C SER A 392 45.78 3.89 20.90
N TYR A 393 44.49 4.30 20.89
CA TYR A 393 44.10 5.63 21.37
C TYR A 393 44.38 5.82 22.85
N ASN A 394 44.15 4.83 23.70
CA ASN A 394 44.46 4.90 25.14
C ASN A 394 45.95 5.12 25.34
N LEU A 395 46.81 4.40 24.63
CA LEU A 395 48.27 4.57 24.71
C LEU A 395 48.70 5.95 24.21
N LEU A 396 48.16 6.40 23.07
CA LEU A 396 48.45 7.73 22.51
C LEU A 396 48.00 8.85 23.45
N SER A 397 46.84 8.71 24.09
CA SER A 397 46.33 9.66 25.08
C SER A 397 47.26 9.80 26.30
N GLU A 398 47.79 8.67 26.82
CA GLU A 398 48.73 8.68 27.92
C GLU A 398 50.08 9.27 27.52
N GLN A 399 50.61 8.92 26.32
CA GLN A 399 51.85 9.49 25.79
C GLN A 399 51.71 11.01 25.54
N PHE A 400 50.57 11.46 25.03
CA PHE A 400 50.30 12.90 24.91
C PHE A 400 50.25 13.59 26.28
N ARG A 401 49.65 12.96 27.30
CA ARG A 401 49.64 13.46 28.69
C ARG A 401 51.03 13.65 29.25
N LEU A 402 51.94 12.76 28.90
CA LEU A 402 53.34 12.83 29.32
C LEU A 402 54.19 13.77 28.44
N GLY A 403 53.63 14.35 27.39
CA GLY A 403 54.35 15.22 26.45
C GLY A 403 55.24 14.48 25.45
N LEU A 404 55.10 13.16 25.34
CA LEU A 404 55.89 12.30 24.43
C LEU A 404 55.33 12.24 23.01
N LYS A 405 54.07 12.63 22.82
CA LYS A 405 53.39 12.67 21.52
C LYS A 405 52.79 14.06 21.29
N ASN A 406 52.63 14.41 20.00
CA ASN A 406 52.03 15.66 19.59
C ASN A 406 50.51 15.55 19.38
N ILE A 407 49.85 16.70 19.22
CA ILE A 407 48.41 16.79 19.08
C ILE A 407 47.88 16.12 17.79
N VAL A 408 48.67 16.12 16.71
CA VAL A 408 48.25 15.54 15.42
C VAL A 408 48.13 14.02 15.55
N GLU A 409 49.10 13.37 16.26
CA GLU A 409 49.04 11.93 16.52
C GLU A 409 47.86 11.57 17.42
N LEU A 410 47.59 12.34 18.47
CA LEU A 410 46.42 12.13 19.34
C LEU A 410 45.11 12.23 18.55
N ARG A 411 44.97 13.27 17.74
CA ARG A 411 43.79 13.50 16.91
C ARG A 411 43.59 12.36 15.89
N THR A 412 44.65 11.96 15.18
CA THR A 412 44.60 10.86 14.24
C THR A 412 44.17 9.55 14.91
N GLY A 413 44.70 9.24 16.10
CA GLY A 413 44.31 8.08 16.88
C GLY A 413 42.83 8.12 17.27
N LYS A 414 42.36 9.30 17.70
CA LYS A 414 40.95 9.52 18.04
C LYS A 414 40.01 9.36 16.83
N ASP A 415 40.34 9.95 15.69
CA ASP A 415 39.55 9.87 14.47
C ASP A 415 39.48 8.43 13.97
N ASN A 416 40.57 7.66 14.12
CA ASN A 416 40.59 6.23 13.79
C ASN A 416 39.67 5.42 14.72
N LEU A 417 39.69 5.70 16.03
CA LEU A 417 38.81 5.05 17.00
C LEU A 417 37.33 5.35 16.69
N LEU A 418 36.98 6.63 16.51
CA LEU A 418 35.63 7.04 16.18
C LEU A 418 35.12 6.34 14.94
N ARG A 419 35.93 6.27 13.88
CA ARG A 419 35.60 5.57 12.63
C ARG A 419 35.40 4.07 12.84
N ALA A 420 36.27 3.44 13.65
CA ALA A 420 36.16 2.01 13.95
C ALA A 420 34.90 1.69 14.76
N GLN A 421 34.53 2.53 15.72
CA GLN A 421 33.28 2.42 16.50
C GLN A 421 32.04 2.54 15.58
N GLN A 422 32.03 3.53 14.68
CA GLN A 422 30.93 3.74 13.73
C GLN A 422 30.80 2.57 12.75
N ASN A 423 31.93 2.04 12.24
CA ASN A 423 31.94 0.91 11.33
C ASN A 423 31.41 -0.37 12.01
N GLU A 424 31.82 -0.65 13.25
CA GLU A 424 31.32 -1.79 14.03
C GLU A 424 29.83 -1.69 14.25
N LEU A 425 29.36 -0.52 14.69
CA LEU A 425 27.95 -0.24 14.93
C LEU A 425 27.11 -0.44 13.66
N GLN A 426 27.55 0.16 12.55
CA GLN A 426 26.87 0.05 11.27
C GLN A 426 26.79 -1.40 10.78
N ALA A 427 27.91 -2.12 10.80
CA ALA A 427 27.96 -3.50 10.36
C ALA A 427 27.07 -4.41 11.22
N LYS A 428 27.03 -4.20 12.54
CA LYS A 428 26.16 -4.92 13.49
C LYS A 428 24.68 -4.77 13.11
N TYR A 429 24.21 -3.54 12.97
CA TYR A 429 22.79 -3.28 12.69
C TYR A 429 22.39 -3.72 11.30
N LEU A 430 23.25 -3.57 10.29
CA LEU A 430 22.98 -4.06 8.94
C LEU A 430 22.98 -5.58 8.87
N ALA A 431 23.84 -6.26 9.63
CA ALA A 431 23.80 -7.74 9.72
C ALA A 431 22.46 -8.22 10.29
N ILE A 432 21.99 -7.62 11.39
CA ILE A 432 20.71 -7.95 12.01
C ILE A 432 19.56 -7.69 11.02
N LEU A 433 19.52 -6.50 10.39
CA LEU A 433 18.47 -6.15 9.42
C LEU A 433 18.39 -7.15 8.29
N ASN A 434 19.53 -7.48 7.66
CA ASN A 434 19.52 -8.37 6.50
C ASN A 434 19.11 -9.81 6.87
N LEU A 435 19.49 -10.27 8.06
CA LEU A 435 19.02 -11.55 8.59
C LEU A 435 17.51 -11.56 8.83
N ASP A 436 16.97 -10.50 9.41
CA ASP A 436 15.53 -10.39 9.67
C ASP A 436 14.74 -10.25 8.36
N MET A 437 15.29 -9.58 7.34
CA MET A 437 14.70 -9.56 6.00
C MET A 437 14.69 -10.93 5.36
N LEU A 438 15.77 -11.73 5.45
CA LEU A 438 15.78 -13.10 4.94
C LEU A 438 14.73 -13.97 5.64
N LYS A 439 14.59 -13.86 6.97
CA LYS A 439 13.53 -14.55 7.72
C LYS A 439 12.14 -14.10 7.28
N PHE A 440 11.94 -12.79 7.05
CA PHE A 440 10.70 -12.24 6.54
C PHE A 440 10.32 -12.84 5.18
N TYR A 441 11.27 -12.93 4.25
CA TYR A 441 11.03 -13.57 2.96
C TYR A 441 10.75 -15.07 3.08
N GLN A 442 11.35 -15.74 4.05
CA GLN A 442 11.13 -17.18 4.31
C GLN A 442 9.81 -17.46 5.02
N GLN A 443 9.41 -16.63 6.00
CA GLN A 443 8.28 -16.90 6.90
C GLN A 443 7.04 -16.08 6.58
N GLY A 444 7.17 -14.98 5.83
CA GLY A 444 6.08 -14.07 5.44
C GLY A 444 5.67 -13.07 6.52
N ARG A 445 6.40 -12.98 7.64
CA ARG A 445 6.17 -12.00 8.72
C ARG A 445 7.48 -11.60 9.38
N ILE A 446 7.57 -10.39 9.86
CA ILE A 446 8.63 -9.90 10.73
C ILE A 446 8.29 -10.29 12.16
N LEU A 447 9.24 -10.93 12.84
CA LEU A 447 9.07 -11.43 14.23
C LEU A 447 9.43 -10.34 15.24
#